data_bf96d889c7693e2d5be80b428a7bda4b
#
_entry.id   bf96d889c7693e2d5be80b428a7bda4b
#
_cell.length_a   1.000
_cell.length_b   1.000
_cell.length_c   1.000
_cell.angle_alpha   90.00
_cell.angle_beta   90.00
_cell.angle_gamma   90.00
#
_symmetry.space_group_name_H-M   'P 1'
#
loop_
_entity.id
_entity.type
_entity.pdbx_description
1 polymer ?
#
loop_
_entity_poly.entity_id
_entity_poly.type
_entity_poly.pdbx_seq_one_letter_code
_entity_poly.pdbx_strand_id
1 'polypeptide(L)'
;RGHGESDWDLKPTFYRNKKNIGWIKTNWSLDQNYESEILLKFQDSCDLAGVQLPSDNDQLRRRQKNKLSKYRKSFGRDPLDWFDDDFFELAVYAQHYGVETRLLDWTKNPFVASYFACSHALKMNYDPNSKFCIWVLNSESITNELNQVLEVLDPPKGLNQHISHQQGILTYTKNHIKIFNEFGTRPCLKDILKYYESGYRLLKITLGYELIVELFNYCNIHNFNACHLFRGTNGAAMHTSDLLNFDDYKYPIED
;
A
#
# COMPACT_ATOMS: atom_id res chain seq x y z
N ARG A 1 1.00 7.50 -6.87
CA ARG A 1 0.91 7.39 -5.41
C ARG A 1 1.36 8.67 -4.75
N GLY A 2 0.56 9.22 -3.81
CA GLY A 2 0.90 10.41 -3.04
C GLY A 2 1.56 10.08 -1.70
N HIS A 3 2.55 10.89 -1.32
CA HIS A 3 3.21 10.86 -0.01
C HIS A 3 3.21 12.24 0.63
N GLY A 4 2.83 12.35 1.90
CA GLY A 4 2.85 13.60 2.67
C GLY A 4 4.25 14.11 2.98
N GLU A 5 5.23 13.21 3.02
CA GLU A 5 6.64 13.53 3.13
C GLU A 5 7.41 13.01 1.93
N SER A 6 8.21 13.89 1.31
CA SER A 6 8.96 13.52 0.12
C SER A 6 10.01 12.44 0.37
N ASP A 7 10.50 12.34 1.60
CA ASP A 7 11.57 11.41 1.97
C ASP A 7 11.07 10.01 2.35
N TRP A 8 9.75 9.81 2.34
CA TRP A 8 9.21 8.47 2.56
C TRP A 8 9.55 7.54 1.39
N ASP A 9 10.06 6.37 1.75
CA ASP A 9 10.35 5.31 0.79
C ASP A 9 9.08 4.66 0.23
N LEU A 10 9.17 4.16 -1.00
CA LEU A 10 8.16 3.29 -1.62
C LEU A 10 8.25 1.87 -1.02
N LYS A 11 7.83 1.75 0.24
CA LYS A 11 7.91 0.54 1.04
C LYS A 11 6.51 0.10 1.51
N PRO A 12 6.11 -1.16 1.32
CA PRO A 12 4.88 -1.71 1.88
C PRO A 12 4.79 -1.54 3.40
N THR A 13 3.57 -1.45 3.93
CA THR A 13 3.32 -1.29 5.37
C THR A 13 3.93 -2.41 6.20
N PHE A 14 3.90 -3.64 5.70
CA PHE A 14 4.52 -4.82 6.30
C PHE A 14 6.00 -4.62 6.65
N TYR A 15 6.75 -3.89 5.82
CA TYR A 15 8.19 -3.63 6.04
C TYR A 15 8.49 -2.32 6.78
N ARG A 16 7.48 -1.48 7.04
CA ARG A 16 7.66 -0.24 7.82
C ARG A 16 7.59 -0.49 9.32
N ASN A 17 6.88 -1.53 9.75
CA ASN A 17 6.73 -1.83 11.16
C ASN A 17 8.03 -2.40 11.74
N LYS A 18 8.64 -1.70 12.71
CA LYS A 18 9.88 -2.11 13.37
C LYS A 18 9.77 -3.45 14.12
N LYS A 19 8.58 -3.81 14.61
CA LYS A 19 8.34 -5.10 15.28
C LYS A 19 8.47 -6.26 14.28
N ASN A 20 7.97 -6.07 13.06
CA ASN A 20 8.09 -7.08 12.01
C ASN A 20 9.54 -7.24 11.54
N ILE A 21 10.31 -6.14 11.50
CA ILE A 21 11.72 -6.16 11.07
C ILE A 21 12.60 -6.98 12.02
N GLY A 22 12.33 -7.01 13.32
CA GLY A 22 13.14 -7.77 14.31
C GLY A 22 13.16 -9.28 14.05
N TRP A 23 12.02 -9.89 13.75
CA TRP A 23 11.87 -11.30 13.41
C TRP A 23 12.39 -11.65 12.01
N ILE A 24 12.22 -10.73 11.10
CA ILE A 24 12.45 -10.87 9.67
C ILE A 24 13.92 -10.61 9.30
N LYS A 25 14.71 -9.98 10.18
CA LYS A 25 16.13 -9.65 9.90
C LYS A 25 17.00 -10.84 9.50
N THR A 26 16.67 -12.03 9.96
CA THR A 26 17.49 -13.22 9.76
C THR A 26 16.88 -14.28 8.83
N ASN A 27 15.56 -14.18 8.52
CA ASN A 27 14.86 -15.21 7.76
C ASN A 27 13.74 -14.62 6.88
N TRP A 28 14.10 -13.98 5.79
CA TRP A 28 13.19 -13.43 4.80
C TRP A 28 12.23 -14.46 4.16
N SER A 29 12.59 -15.74 4.18
CA SER A 29 11.70 -16.85 3.79
C SER A 29 10.48 -17.00 4.71
N LEU A 30 10.49 -16.36 5.89
CA LEU A 30 9.37 -16.35 6.82
C LEU A 30 8.36 -15.22 6.55
N ASP A 31 8.67 -14.26 5.65
CA ASP A 31 7.76 -13.15 5.35
C ASP A 31 6.40 -13.63 4.90
N GLN A 32 6.39 -14.63 4.04
CA GLN A 32 5.17 -15.24 3.53
C GLN A 32 4.35 -15.94 4.63
N ASN A 33 5.03 -16.71 5.48
CA ASN A 33 4.35 -17.38 6.59
C ASN A 33 3.74 -16.35 7.54
N TYR A 34 4.50 -15.33 7.88
CA TYR A 34 4.06 -14.31 8.82
C TYR A 34 2.90 -13.48 8.28
N GLU A 35 2.96 -13.07 7.00
CA GLU A 35 1.86 -12.36 6.37
C GLU A 35 0.60 -13.25 6.26
N SER A 36 0.75 -14.51 5.88
CA SER A 36 -0.38 -15.45 5.84
C SER A 36 -1.00 -15.64 7.23
N GLU A 37 -0.20 -15.66 8.30
CA GLU A 37 -0.71 -15.71 9.67
C GLU A 37 -1.47 -14.43 10.06
N ILE A 38 -0.99 -13.27 9.67
CA ILE A 38 -1.68 -12.00 9.89
C ILE A 38 -3.05 -12.01 9.18
N LEU A 39 -3.06 -12.44 7.92
CA LEU A 39 -4.28 -12.50 7.12
C LEU A 39 -5.32 -13.49 7.70
N LEU A 40 -4.88 -14.66 8.18
CA LEU A 40 -5.79 -15.58 8.84
C LEU A 40 -6.31 -15.07 10.18
N LYS A 41 -5.49 -14.38 10.98
CA LYS A 41 -5.96 -13.71 12.20
C LYS A 41 -6.96 -12.61 11.89
N PHE A 42 -6.78 -11.87 10.80
CA PHE A 42 -7.77 -10.90 10.36
C PHE A 42 -9.08 -11.59 9.94
N GLN A 43 -9.00 -12.69 9.21
CA GLN A 43 -10.17 -13.50 8.83
C GLN A 43 -10.94 -14.01 10.07
N ASP A 44 -10.23 -14.57 11.06
CA ASP A 44 -10.84 -15.00 12.32
C ASP A 44 -11.49 -13.83 13.08
N SER A 45 -10.88 -12.65 13.04
CA SER A 45 -11.45 -11.44 13.66
C SER A 45 -12.70 -10.96 12.93
N CYS A 46 -12.75 -11.08 11.61
CA CYS A 46 -13.97 -10.79 10.83
C CYS A 46 -15.11 -11.74 11.19
N ASP A 47 -14.81 -13.04 11.42
CA ASP A 47 -15.80 -14.01 11.88
C ASP A 47 -16.38 -13.61 13.25
N LEU A 48 -15.53 -13.23 14.19
CA LEU A 48 -15.95 -12.76 15.52
C LEU A 48 -16.81 -11.50 15.44
N ALA A 49 -16.53 -10.62 14.47
CA ALA A 49 -17.28 -9.38 14.24
C ALA A 49 -18.55 -9.58 13.38
N GLY A 50 -18.79 -10.78 12.85
CA GLY A 50 -19.89 -11.06 11.93
C GLY A 50 -19.76 -10.37 10.57
N VAL A 51 -18.53 -10.08 10.13
CA VAL A 51 -18.22 -9.40 8.87
C VAL A 51 -18.00 -10.44 7.78
N GLN A 52 -18.79 -10.34 6.71
CA GLN A 52 -18.62 -11.20 5.54
C GLN A 52 -17.42 -10.75 4.70
N LEU A 53 -16.52 -11.69 4.44
CA LEU A 53 -15.36 -11.45 3.57
C LEU A 53 -15.66 -11.76 2.10
N PRO A 54 -15.01 -11.09 1.15
CA PRO A 54 -15.13 -11.41 -0.27
C PRO A 54 -14.68 -12.85 -0.57
N SER A 55 -15.40 -13.52 -1.45
CA SER A 55 -15.12 -14.89 -1.95
C SER A 55 -14.89 -15.96 -0.88
N ASP A 56 -15.22 -15.67 0.39
CA ASP A 56 -14.98 -16.56 1.51
C ASP A 56 -15.90 -17.78 1.48
N ASN A 57 -15.31 -18.96 1.65
CA ASN A 57 -16.01 -20.23 1.75
C ASN A 57 -15.13 -21.31 2.39
N ASP A 58 -15.75 -22.40 2.86
CA ASP A 58 -15.04 -23.49 3.52
C ASP A 58 -13.91 -24.10 2.70
N GLN A 59 -14.09 -24.20 1.38
CA GLN A 59 -13.09 -24.78 0.51
C GLN A 59 -11.85 -23.88 0.41
N LEU A 60 -12.04 -22.56 0.28
CA LEU A 60 -10.95 -21.57 0.27
C LEU A 60 -10.19 -21.61 1.61
N ARG A 61 -10.91 -21.57 2.73
CA ARG A 61 -10.32 -21.62 4.08
C ARG A 61 -9.50 -22.89 4.33
N ARG A 62 -9.97 -24.03 3.85
CA ARG A 62 -9.19 -25.30 3.92
C ARG A 62 -7.90 -25.20 3.11
N ARG A 63 -7.95 -24.64 1.90
CA ARG A 63 -6.75 -24.45 1.08
C ARG A 63 -5.75 -23.50 1.76
N GLN A 64 -6.21 -22.36 2.29
CA GLN A 64 -5.39 -21.40 3.02
C GLN A 64 -4.68 -22.04 4.22
N LYS A 65 -5.40 -22.79 5.07
CA LYS A 65 -4.82 -23.51 6.22
C LYS A 65 -3.81 -24.56 5.79
N ASN A 66 -4.09 -25.31 4.74
CA ASN A 66 -3.17 -26.32 4.22
C ASN A 66 -1.87 -25.67 3.67
N LYS A 67 -1.98 -24.54 2.98
CA LYS A 67 -0.82 -23.79 2.48
C LYS A 67 0.02 -23.24 3.62
N LEU A 68 -0.57 -22.62 4.62
CA LEU A 68 0.17 -22.16 5.80
C LEU A 68 0.91 -23.31 6.49
N SER A 69 0.28 -24.48 6.65
CA SER A 69 0.94 -25.67 7.20
C SER A 69 2.12 -26.12 6.35
N LYS A 70 1.99 -26.06 5.02
CA LYS A 70 3.09 -26.37 4.08
C LYS A 70 4.23 -25.36 4.20
N TYR A 71 3.94 -24.06 4.26
CA TYR A 71 4.93 -22.99 4.42
C TYR A 71 5.72 -23.15 5.73
N ARG A 72 5.06 -23.46 6.83
CA ARG A 72 5.71 -23.71 8.12
C ARG A 72 6.67 -24.91 8.08
N LYS A 73 6.35 -25.96 7.31
CA LYS A 73 7.18 -27.16 7.17
C LYS A 73 8.37 -26.98 6.25
N SER A 74 8.27 -26.11 5.24
CA SER A 74 9.31 -25.91 4.23
C SER A 74 10.50 -25.11 4.77
N PHE A 75 10.36 -24.42 5.90
CA PHE A 75 11.40 -23.53 6.45
C PHE A 75 12.05 -22.62 5.42
N GLY A 76 11.27 -22.17 4.43
CA GLY A 76 11.75 -21.29 3.36
C GLY A 76 12.59 -21.96 2.28
N ARG A 77 12.64 -23.27 2.22
CA ARG A 77 13.35 -23.99 1.16
C ARG A 77 12.55 -24.10 -0.15
N ASP A 78 11.25 -23.89 -0.07
CA ASP A 78 10.40 -23.86 -1.25
C ASP A 78 10.12 -22.40 -1.62
N PRO A 79 10.72 -21.89 -2.70
CA PRO A 79 10.49 -20.53 -3.17
C PRO A 79 9.13 -20.46 -3.85
N LEU A 80 8.06 -20.66 -3.11
CA LEU A 80 6.75 -20.37 -3.62
C LEU A 80 6.72 -18.86 -3.85
N ASP A 81 6.67 -18.49 -5.12
CA ASP A 81 6.37 -17.11 -5.50
C ASP A 81 5.06 -16.75 -4.81
N TRP A 82 5.17 -15.85 -3.88
CA TRP A 82 4.01 -15.28 -3.29
C TRP A 82 3.48 -14.27 -4.31
N PHE A 83 2.40 -14.39 -4.91
CA PHE A 83 1.06 -14.26 -4.42
C PHE A 83 0.26 -15.53 -4.68
N ASP A 84 -0.11 -16.22 -3.64
CA ASP A 84 -1.03 -17.32 -3.79
C ASP A 84 -2.44 -16.75 -4.00
N ASP A 85 -3.09 -17.14 -5.08
CA ASP A 85 -4.45 -16.73 -5.44
C ASP A 85 -5.44 -16.91 -4.27
N ASP A 86 -5.21 -17.93 -3.43
CA ASP A 86 -6.07 -18.19 -2.26
C ASP A 86 -5.98 -17.10 -1.17
N PHE A 87 -4.95 -16.26 -1.17
CA PHE A 87 -4.80 -15.17 -0.20
C PHE A 87 -4.97 -13.77 -0.80
N PHE A 88 -4.99 -13.65 -2.14
CA PHE A 88 -4.95 -12.36 -2.80
C PHE A 88 -6.11 -11.44 -2.41
N GLU A 89 -7.35 -11.91 -2.56
CA GLU A 89 -8.52 -11.09 -2.25
C GLU A 89 -8.58 -10.73 -0.76
N LEU A 90 -8.20 -11.67 0.10
CA LEU A 90 -8.12 -11.43 1.55
C LEU A 90 -7.06 -10.38 1.87
N ALA A 91 -5.88 -10.42 1.24
CA ALA A 91 -4.82 -9.44 1.45
C ALA A 91 -5.23 -8.04 0.98
N VAL A 92 -5.84 -7.93 -0.20
CA VAL A 92 -6.36 -6.66 -0.73
C VAL A 92 -7.43 -6.07 0.18
N TYR A 93 -8.35 -6.92 0.66
CA TYR A 93 -9.39 -6.49 1.58
C TYR A 93 -8.82 -6.07 2.94
N ALA A 94 -7.95 -6.87 3.52
CA ALA A 94 -7.30 -6.61 4.80
C ALA A 94 -6.48 -5.30 4.79
N GLN A 95 -5.71 -5.07 3.71
CA GLN A 95 -4.95 -3.84 3.54
C GLN A 95 -5.84 -2.60 3.56
N HIS A 96 -6.99 -2.65 2.92
CA HIS A 96 -7.93 -1.54 2.92
C HIS A 96 -8.36 -1.13 4.34
N TYR A 97 -8.45 -2.10 5.25
CA TYR A 97 -8.77 -1.88 6.68
C TYR A 97 -7.52 -1.70 7.56
N GLY A 98 -6.36 -1.40 6.98
CA GLY A 98 -5.15 -1.05 7.69
C GLY A 98 -4.31 -2.23 8.18
N VAL A 99 -4.64 -3.45 7.77
CA VAL A 99 -3.79 -4.63 8.05
C VAL A 99 -2.52 -4.55 7.21
N GLU A 100 -1.39 -4.81 7.82
CA GLU A 100 -0.09 -4.74 7.18
C GLU A 100 0.10 -5.85 6.15
N THR A 101 0.34 -5.46 4.90
CA THR A 101 0.61 -6.37 3.78
C THR A 101 1.85 -5.95 3.00
N ARG A 102 2.36 -6.84 2.17
CA ARG A 102 3.47 -6.55 1.25
C ARG A 102 3.03 -5.90 -0.07
N LEU A 103 1.76 -5.53 -0.17
CA LEU A 103 1.22 -4.77 -1.29
C LEU A 103 1.55 -3.29 -1.14
N LEU A 104 1.73 -2.60 -2.24
CA LEU A 104 1.88 -1.15 -2.28
C LEU A 104 0.79 -0.54 -3.16
N ASP A 105 0.00 0.36 -2.56
CA ASP A 105 -1.13 1.00 -3.25
C ASP A 105 -0.67 2.06 -4.23
N TRP A 106 -1.35 2.09 -5.36
CA TRP A 106 -1.29 3.12 -6.38
C TRP A 106 -2.68 3.49 -6.83
N THR A 107 -2.78 4.56 -7.59
CA THR A 107 -4.01 4.94 -8.29
C THR A 107 -3.69 5.30 -9.74
N LYS A 108 -4.61 4.99 -10.63
CA LYS A 108 -4.54 5.44 -12.04
C LYS A 108 -4.91 6.93 -12.20
N ASN A 109 -5.44 7.56 -11.14
CA ASN A 109 -5.90 8.94 -11.16
C ASN A 109 -4.90 9.87 -10.44
N PRO A 110 -4.28 10.83 -11.15
CA PRO A 110 -3.31 11.73 -10.54
C PRO A 110 -3.91 12.62 -9.44
N PHE A 111 -5.17 12.99 -9.54
CA PHE A 111 -5.84 13.82 -8.52
C PHE A 111 -6.12 13.05 -7.23
N VAL A 112 -6.42 11.76 -7.32
CA VAL A 112 -6.50 10.89 -6.15
C VAL A 112 -5.12 10.77 -5.46
N ALA A 113 -4.04 10.65 -6.24
CA ALA A 113 -2.69 10.66 -5.69
C ALA A 113 -2.36 12.01 -5.02
N SER A 114 -2.77 13.12 -5.64
CA SER A 114 -2.62 14.47 -5.08
C SER A 114 -3.37 14.64 -3.77
N TYR A 115 -4.63 14.19 -3.71
CA TYR A 115 -5.40 14.21 -2.47
C TYR A 115 -4.67 13.46 -1.34
N PHE A 116 -4.21 12.23 -1.59
CA PHE A 116 -3.47 11.46 -0.57
C PHE A 116 -2.17 12.15 -0.13
N ALA A 117 -1.45 12.78 -1.06
CA ALA A 117 -0.25 13.53 -0.72
C ALA A 117 -0.58 14.71 0.21
N CYS A 118 -1.58 15.52 -0.15
CA CYS A 118 -2.00 16.67 0.64
C CYS A 118 -2.59 16.27 2.00
N SER A 119 -3.54 15.30 2.04
CA SER A 119 -4.18 14.90 3.29
C SER A 119 -3.19 14.29 4.30
N HIS A 120 -2.13 13.64 3.82
CA HIS A 120 -1.05 13.19 4.68
C HIS A 120 -0.15 14.35 5.12
N ALA A 121 0.19 15.29 4.24
CA ALA A 121 1.02 16.44 4.56
C ALA A 121 0.35 17.35 5.60
N LEU A 122 -0.98 17.55 5.49
CA LEU A 122 -1.78 18.34 6.46
C LEU A 122 -1.76 17.76 7.89
N LYS A 123 -1.44 16.48 8.05
CA LYS A 123 -1.34 15.82 9.37
C LYS A 123 0.05 15.91 9.98
N MET A 124 1.01 16.44 9.23
CA MET A 124 2.39 16.60 9.69
C MET A 124 2.58 18.00 10.32
N ASN A 125 3.55 18.12 11.20
CA ASN A 125 3.93 19.43 11.70
C ASN A 125 4.46 20.30 10.56
N TYR A 126 3.98 21.53 10.49
CA TYR A 126 4.43 22.48 9.49
C TYR A 126 5.93 22.80 9.64
N ASP A 127 6.68 22.60 8.57
CA ASP A 127 8.03 23.09 8.39
C ASP A 127 8.11 23.69 6.97
N PRO A 128 8.51 24.98 6.82
CA PRO A 128 8.63 25.63 5.51
C PRO A 128 9.54 24.91 4.52
N ASN A 129 10.50 24.12 5.02
CA ASN A 129 11.43 23.35 4.19
C ASN A 129 10.90 21.96 3.83
N SER A 130 9.81 21.52 4.46
CA SER A 130 9.21 20.23 4.17
C SER A 130 8.62 20.18 2.77
N LYS A 131 8.64 19.00 2.19
CA LYS A 131 8.13 18.74 0.84
C LYS A 131 7.31 17.47 0.84
N PHE A 132 6.21 17.49 0.11
CA PHE A 132 5.43 16.29 -0.21
C PHE A 132 5.69 15.85 -1.64
N CYS A 133 5.26 14.66 -2.02
CA CYS A 133 5.51 14.21 -3.39
C CYS A 133 4.43 13.31 -3.96
N ILE A 134 4.42 13.26 -5.29
CA ILE A 134 3.64 12.31 -6.07
C ILE A 134 4.60 11.45 -6.87
N TRP A 135 4.53 10.15 -6.64
CA TRP A 135 5.25 9.16 -7.42
C TRP A 135 4.40 8.71 -8.61
N VAL A 136 5.02 8.68 -9.78
CA VAL A 136 4.42 8.21 -11.03
C VAL A 136 5.20 6.99 -11.52
N LEU A 137 4.52 5.85 -11.66
CA LEU A 137 5.07 4.60 -12.17
C LEU A 137 4.48 4.33 -13.56
N ASN A 138 5.34 4.20 -14.56
CA ASN A 138 4.92 3.72 -15.87
C ASN A 138 4.84 2.18 -15.87
N SER A 139 3.64 1.64 -15.73
CA SER A 139 3.40 0.20 -15.65
C SER A 139 3.44 -0.52 -17.01
N GLU A 140 3.33 0.21 -18.13
CA GLU A 140 3.31 -0.38 -19.47
C GLU A 140 4.70 -0.77 -19.97
N SER A 141 5.75 -0.19 -19.39
CA SER A 141 7.13 -0.41 -19.83
C SER A 141 7.90 -1.45 -19.01
N ILE A 142 7.22 -2.36 -18.31
CA ILE A 142 7.85 -3.41 -17.50
C ILE A 142 8.56 -4.42 -18.42
N THR A 143 9.90 -4.53 -18.29
CA THR A 143 10.71 -5.51 -19.03
C THR A 143 10.47 -6.93 -18.51
N ASN A 144 10.86 -7.93 -19.31
CA ASN A 144 10.81 -9.32 -18.88
C ASN A 144 11.62 -9.60 -17.61
N GLU A 145 12.75 -8.91 -17.41
CA GLU A 145 13.57 -9.06 -16.21
C GLU A 145 12.89 -8.47 -14.97
N LEU A 146 12.35 -7.25 -15.08
CA LEU A 146 11.61 -6.63 -14.01
C LEU A 146 10.34 -7.41 -13.68
N ASN A 147 9.66 -7.96 -14.66
CA ASN A 147 8.48 -8.79 -14.49
C ASN A 147 8.73 -10.08 -13.69
N GLN A 148 9.99 -10.50 -13.56
CA GLN A 148 10.36 -11.63 -12.69
C GLN A 148 10.34 -11.25 -11.19
N VAL A 149 10.42 -9.97 -10.85
CA VAL A 149 10.55 -9.49 -9.47
C VAL A 149 9.48 -8.49 -9.05
N LEU A 150 8.77 -7.89 -10.01
CA LEU A 150 7.70 -6.93 -9.76
C LEU A 150 6.45 -7.34 -10.54
N GLU A 151 5.32 -7.27 -9.89
CA GLU A 151 4.01 -7.47 -10.49
C GLU A 151 3.11 -6.28 -10.24
N VAL A 152 2.35 -5.89 -11.27
CA VAL A 152 1.30 -4.88 -11.17
C VAL A 152 -0.03 -5.59 -11.20
N LEU A 153 -0.81 -5.42 -10.14
CA LEU A 153 -2.06 -6.12 -9.92
C LEU A 153 -3.23 -5.14 -10.01
N ASP A 154 -4.20 -5.42 -10.87
CA ASP A 154 -5.46 -4.69 -10.97
C ASP A 154 -6.58 -5.54 -10.34
N PRO A 155 -6.87 -5.41 -9.03
CA PRO A 155 -7.82 -6.26 -8.34
C PRO A 155 -9.24 -6.05 -8.85
N PRO A 156 -10.11 -7.10 -8.80
CA PRO A 156 -11.51 -6.99 -9.16
C PRO A 156 -12.20 -5.89 -8.34
N LYS A 157 -12.84 -4.94 -9.02
CA LYS A 157 -13.44 -3.76 -8.40
C LYS A 157 -14.84 -4.00 -7.83
N GLY A 158 -15.51 -5.04 -8.30
CA GLY A 158 -16.89 -5.33 -7.93
C GLY A 158 -17.09 -5.69 -6.46
N LEU A 159 -16.08 -6.26 -5.82
CA LEU A 159 -16.14 -6.70 -4.43
C LEU A 159 -15.57 -5.66 -3.44
N ASN A 160 -14.88 -4.64 -3.93
CA ASN A 160 -14.30 -3.59 -3.10
C ASN A 160 -14.58 -2.21 -3.72
N GLN A 161 -15.68 -1.60 -3.27
CA GLN A 161 -16.13 -0.30 -3.78
C GLN A 161 -15.08 0.81 -3.59
N HIS A 162 -14.25 0.73 -2.55
CA HIS A 162 -13.21 1.73 -2.29
C HIS A 162 -12.11 1.68 -3.34
N ILE A 163 -11.65 0.49 -3.72
CA ILE A 163 -10.66 0.34 -4.81
C ILE A 163 -11.21 0.90 -6.12
N SER A 164 -12.50 0.70 -6.38
CA SER A 164 -13.16 1.25 -7.57
C SER A 164 -13.11 2.78 -7.61
N HIS A 165 -13.49 3.45 -6.50
CA HIS A 165 -13.53 4.92 -6.42
C HIS A 165 -12.14 5.55 -6.43
N GLN A 166 -11.18 4.88 -5.81
CA GLN A 166 -9.79 5.30 -5.82
C GLN A 166 -9.08 4.97 -7.14
N GLN A 167 -9.72 4.26 -8.07
CA GLN A 167 -9.08 3.69 -9.26
C GLN A 167 -7.78 2.96 -8.89
N GLY A 168 -7.89 2.18 -7.80
CA GLY A 168 -6.77 1.54 -7.15
C GLY A 168 -6.12 0.47 -8.02
N ILE A 169 -4.81 0.40 -7.93
CA ILE A 169 -3.93 -0.62 -8.50
C ILE A 169 -2.85 -0.92 -7.48
N LEU A 170 -2.29 -2.10 -7.53
CA LEU A 170 -1.32 -2.55 -6.54
C LEU A 170 -0.02 -2.95 -7.21
N THR A 171 1.09 -2.75 -6.54
CA THR A 171 2.34 -3.41 -6.89
C THR A 171 2.77 -4.36 -5.80
N TYR A 172 3.45 -5.40 -6.22
CA TYR A 172 3.91 -6.46 -5.38
C TYR A 172 5.29 -6.94 -5.84
N THR A 173 6.22 -7.07 -4.89
CA THR A 173 7.54 -7.61 -5.15
C THR A 173 7.53 -9.12 -4.97
N LYS A 174 7.75 -9.85 -6.05
CA LYS A 174 7.84 -11.31 -6.09
C LYS A 174 9.29 -11.79 -6.16
N ASN A 175 9.50 -13.10 -6.12
CA ASN A 175 10.81 -13.73 -6.18
C ASN A 175 11.80 -13.21 -5.11
N HIS A 176 11.38 -13.30 -3.85
CA HIS A 176 12.15 -12.77 -2.72
C HIS A 176 13.56 -13.37 -2.59
N ILE A 177 13.78 -14.61 -3.06
CA ILE A 177 15.10 -15.23 -3.07
C ILE A 177 16.05 -14.46 -3.98
N LYS A 178 15.60 -14.18 -5.22
CA LYS A 178 16.37 -13.40 -6.18
C LYS A 178 16.69 -12.02 -5.62
N ILE A 179 15.68 -11.32 -5.10
CA ILE A 179 15.83 -9.99 -4.50
C ILE A 179 16.82 -10.02 -3.33
N PHE A 180 16.72 -11.01 -2.44
CA PHE A 180 17.63 -11.11 -1.32
C PHE A 180 19.07 -11.40 -1.75
N ASN A 181 19.25 -12.29 -2.70
CA ASN A 181 20.59 -12.62 -3.22
C ASN A 181 21.26 -11.42 -3.89
N GLU A 182 20.51 -10.54 -4.53
CA GLU A 182 21.02 -9.37 -5.21
C GLU A 182 21.25 -8.16 -4.28
N PHE A 183 20.37 -7.94 -3.31
CA PHE A 183 20.41 -6.77 -2.44
C PHE A 183 20.91 -7.04 -1.02
N GLY A 184 20.94 -8.28 -0.57
CA GLY A 184 21.30 -8.65 0.82
C GLY A 184 20.31 -8.13 1.87
N THR A 185 19.22 -7.48 1.45
CA THR A 185 18.21 -6.85 2.30
C THR A 185 16.88 -6.78 1.57
N ARG A 186 15.87 -6.19 2.21
CA ARG A 186 14.57 -5.86 1.58
C ARG A 186 14.62 -4.44 1.03
N PRO A 187 14.88 -4.28 -0.27
CA PRO A 187 14.94 -2.97 -0.91
C PRO A 187 13.56 -2.33 -0.96
N CYS A 188 13.50 -1.02 -1.06
CA CYS A 188 12.27 -0.35 -1.45
C CYS A 188 12.03 -0.48 -2.97
N LEU A 189 10.81 -0.25 -3.42
CA LEU A 189 10.48 -0.37 -4.86
C LEU A 189 11.38 0.50 -5.75
N LYS A 190 11.74 1.70 -5.27
CA LYS A 190 12.66 2.61 -5.98
C LYS A 190 14.02 1.95 -6.26
N ASP A 191 14.56 1.20 -5.29
CA ASP A 191 15.86 0.54 -5.43
C ASP A 191 15.77 -0.64 -6.41
N ILE A 192 14.68 -1.41 -6.35
CA ILE A 192 14.40 -2.51 -7.29
C ILE A 192 14.33 -1.96 -8.71
N LEU A 193 13.53 -0.92 -8.92
CA LEU A 193 13.38 -0.29 -10.23
C LEU A 193 14.71 0.23 -10.75
N LYS A 194 15.51 0.87 -9.92
CA LYS A 194 16.84 1.38 -10.29
C LYS A 194 17.81 0.25 -10.69
N TYR A 195 17.74 -0.89 -10.01
CA TYR A 195 18.65 -2.02 -10.26
C TYR A 195 18.34 -2.74 -11.59
N TYR A 196 17.04 -2.96 -11.87
CA TYR A 196 16.61 -3.73 -13.05
C TYR A 196 16.38 -2.87 -14.29
N GLU A 197 16.73 -1.59 -14.25
CA GLU A 197 16.32 -0.66 -15.30
C GLU A 197 17.40 0.00 -16.12
N SER A 198 17.01 0.16 -17.37
CA SER A 198 17.49 1.18 -18.30
C SER A 198 16.31 2.06 -18.73
N GLY A 199 15.96 3.12 -17.96
CA GLY A 199 14.97 4.09 -18.45
C GLY A 199 14.07 4.78 -17.41
N TYR A 200 13.26 5.73 -17.87
CA TYR A 200 12.38 6.58 -17.05
C TYR A 200 11.05 5.88 -16.72
N ARG A 201 11.00 5.04 -15.69
CA ARG A 201 9.76 4.35 -15.30
C ARG A 201 9.17 4.87 -14.02
N LEU A 202 10.00 5.43 -13.15
CA LEU A 202 9.59 6.01 -11.89
C LEU A 202 9.98 7.47 -11.87
N LEU A 203 8.99 8.35 -11.81
CA LEU A 203 9.17 9.78 -11.65
C LEU A 203 8.70 10.20 -10.26
N LYS A 204 9.45 11.08 -9.60
CA LYS A 204 9.07 11.73 -8.35
C LYS A 204 8.82 13.22 -8.62
N ILE A 205 7.57 13.64 -8.46
CA ILE A 205 7.19 15.06 -8.51
C ILE A 205 7.19 15.56 -7.07
N THR A 206 8.12 16.44 -6.74
CA THR A 206 8.26 16.99 -5.39
C THR A 206 7.68 18.40 -5.37
N LEU A 207 6.86 18.68 -4.36
CA LEU A 207 6.13 19.93 -4.16
C LEU A 207 6.44 20.48 -2.77
N GLY A 208 6.62 21.79 -2.67
CA GLY A 208 6.77 22.46 -1.36
C GLY A 208 5.43 22.56 -0.64
N TYR A 209 5.48 22.68 0.67
CA TYR A 209 4.28 22.74 1.50
C TYR A 209 3.43 23.99 1.23
N GLU A 210 3.99 25.05 0.68
CA GLU A 210 3.25 26.24 0.23
C GLU A 210 2.14 25.94 -0.79
N LEU A 211 2.25 24.81 -1.51
CA LEU A 211 1.27 24.40 -2.52
C LEU A 211 0.12 23.53 -1.95
N ILE A 212 0.18 23.16 -0.66
CA ILE A 212 -0.82 22.25 -0.06
C ILE A 212 -2.22 22.86 -0.15
N VAL A 213 -2.37 24.13 0.22
CA VAL A 213 -3.67 24.82 0.29
C VAL A 213 -4.37 24.82 -1.07
N GLU A 214 -3.64 25.21 -2.11
CA GLU A 214 -4.21 25.27 -3.46
C GLU A 214 -4.56 23.87 -3.97
N LEU A 215 -3.65 22.92 -3.82
CA LEU A 215 -3.85 21.56 -4.34
C LEU A 215 -4.93 20.79 -3.58
N PHE A 216 -5.01 20.93 -2.24
CA PHE A 216 -6.07 20.34 -1.44
C PHE A 216 -7.43 20.91 -1.81
N ASN A 217 -7.55 22.23 -1.93
CA ASN A 217 -8.78 22.89 -2.37
C ASN A 217 -9.21 22.42 -3.77
N TYR A 218 -8.26 22.34 -4.70
CA TYR A 218 -8.55 21.84 -6.04
C TYR A 218 -9.12 20.41 -5.98
N CYS A 219 -8.47 19.52 -5.24
CA CYS A 219 -8.95 18.15 -5.06
C CYS A 219 -10.36 18.13 -4.44
N ASN A 220 -10.60 18.94 -3.42
CA ASN A 220 -11.86 18.97 -2.70
C ASN A 220 -13.03 19.48 -3.58
N ILE A 221 -12.85 20.57 -4.32
CA ILE A 221 -13.85 21.14 -5.23
C ILE A 221 -14.23 20.14 -6.33
N HIS A 222 -13.27 19.36 -6.79
CA HIS A 222 -13.47 18.36 -7.85
C HIS A 222 -13.83 16.97 -7.33
N ASN A 223 -14.24 16.84 -6.06
CA ASN A 223 -14.69 15.59 -5.45
C ASN A 223 -13.60 14.51 -5.30
N PHE A 224 -12.32 14.89 -5.34
CA PHE A 224 -11.21 14.02 -4.96
C PHE A 224 -10.91 14.20 -3.46
N ASN A 225 -11.83 13.76 -2.60
CA ASN A 225 -11.74 13.89 -1.14
C ASN A 225 -12.22 12.60 -0.45
N ALA A 226 -12.04 12.51 0.87
CA ALA A 226 -12.38 11.31 1.62
C ALA A 226 -13.85 10.90 1.49
N CYS A 227 -14.81 11.84 1.43
CA CYS A 227 -16.23 11.51 1.27
C CYS A 227 -16.51 10.71 0.00
N HIS A 228 -15.83 11.04 -1.10
CA HIS A 228 -16.02 10.39 -2.40
C HIS A 228 -15.19 9.14 -2.55
N LEU A 229 -13.97 9.12 -1.97
CA LEU A 229 -13.02 8.01 -2.10
C LEU A 229 -13.32 6.86 -1.13
N PHE A 230 -13.83 7.15 0.05
CA PHE A 230 -14.09 6.14 1.09
C PHE A 230 -15.56 5.92 1.38
N ARG A 231 -16.44 6.88 1.02
CA ARG A 231 -17.89 6.85 1.22
C ARG A 231 -18.34 6.50 2.65
N GLY A 232 -19.65 6.60 2.86
CA GLY A 232 -20.25 6.26 4.15
C GLY A 232 -19.75 7.12 5.30
N THR A 233 -20.08 6.71 6.51
CA THR A 233 -19.74 7.45 7.74
C THR A 233 -18.23 7.57 7.95
N ASN A 234 -17.47 6.55 7.58
CA ASN A 234 -16.01 6.59 7.68
C ASN A 234 -15.40 7.65 6.76
N GLY A 235 -15.84 7.70 5.50
CA GLY A 235 -15.41 8.73 4.56
C GLY A 235 -15.77 10.15 5.00
N ALA A 236 -16.97 10.33 5.60
CA ALA A 236 -17.39 11.61 6.15
C ALA A 236 -16.51 12.02 7.36
N ALA A 237 -16.25 11.10 8.27
CA ALA A 237 -15.37 11.37 9.43
C ALA A 237 -13.94 11.72 9.01
N MET A 238 -13.37 10.98 8.05
CA MET A 238 -12.06 11.28 7.49
C MET A 238 -12.03 12.65 6.83
N HIS A 239 -13.06 12.99 6.06
CA HIS A 239 -13.16 14.30 5.39
C HIS A 239 -13.25 15.44 6.39
N THR A 240 -14.04 15.28 7.47
CA THR A 240 -14.11 16.27 8.54
C THR A 240 -12.73 16.49 9.18
N SER A 241 -12.00 15.40 9.47
CA SER A 241 -10.64 15.50 9.98
C SER A 241 -9.68 16.20 9.01
N ASP A 242 -9.79 15.92 7.71
CA ASP A 242 -8.96 16.58 6.70
C ASP A 242 -9.25 18.08 6.61
N LEU A 243 -10.54 18.49 6.74
CA LEU A 243 -10.93 19.91 6.75
C LEU A 243 -10.41 20.63 8.01
N LEU A 244 -10.48 20.01 9.19
CA LEU A 244 -9.91 20.57 10.41
C LEU A 244 -8.40 20.80 10.29
N ASN A 245 -7.67 19.78 9.84
CA ASN A 245 -6.23 19.92 9.59
C ASN A 245 -5.91 20.98 8.53
N PHE A 246 -6.77 21.14 7.53
CA PHE A 246 -6.62 22.17 6.50
C PHE A 246 -6.83 23.58 7.08
N ASP A 247 -7.84 23.75 7.93
CA ASP A 247 -8.11 25.04 8.58
C ASP A 247 -6.97 25.41 9.55
N ASP A 248 -6.48 24.47 10.35
CA ASP A 248 -5.33 24.67 11.24
C ASP A 248 -4.07 25.05 10.45
N TYR A 249 -3.86 24.43 9.29
CA TYR A 249 -2.73 24.73 8.42
C TYR A 249 -2.84 26.12 7.78
N LYS A 250 -4.04 26.51 7.34
CA LYS A 250 -4.32 27.78 6.66
C LYS A 250 -4.34 28.98 7.61
N TYR A 251 -4.77 28.75 8.86
CA TYR A 251 -4.90 29.77 9.89
C TYR A 251 -4.17 29.32 11.17
N PRO A 252 -2.83 29.24 11.14
CA PRO A 252 -2.09 28.82 12.33
C PRO A 252 -2.39 29.77 13.49
N ILE A 253 -2.70 29.20 14.66
CA ILE A 253 -2.86 29.98 15.88
C ILE A 253 -1.46 30.48 16.24
N GLU A 254 -1.25 31.78 16.22
CA GLU A 254 -0.04 32.40 16.76
C GLU A 254 -0.06 32.21 18.29
N ASP A 255 0.89 31.42 18.81
CA ASP A 255 1.12 31.26 20.28
C ASP A 255 1.77 32.53 20.90
#